data_d77840ed0811f8bec7e4c6f6ce91672c
#
_entry.id   d77840ed0811f8bec7e4c6f6ce91672c
#
_cell.length_a   1.000
_cell.length_b   1.000
_cell.length_c   1.000
_cell.angle_alpha   90.00
_cell.angle_beta   90.00
_cell.angle_gamma   90.00
#
_symmetry.space_group_name_H-M   'P 1'
#
loop_
_entity.id
_entity.type
_entity.pdbx_description
1 polymer ?
#
loop_
_entity_poly.entity_id
_entity_poly.type
_entity_poly.pdbx_seq_one_letter_code
_entity_poly.pdbx_strand_id
1 'polypeptide(L)'
;LVENTSPLAGEFSWSPNPQWQLRASALYDTNDNTFDAASAQATYFPWSGAVLSAGYTLREPPPSLLERPVTEQANVSAYAPITDHWSVFGALEYSLEGSTAVEDMIGFEYDNCCWRLRILYMRYIDTERGEIPNFSDPNLNRESAIQVQFLLKGMGGFGGRVDNLLKDVVRGFADR
;
A
#
# COMPACT_ATOMS: atom_id res chain seq x y z
N LEU A 1 38.23 -2.07 -17.40
CA LEU A 1 37.71 -2.98 -16.39
C LEU A 1 36.71 -2.18 -15.56
N VAL A 2 35.42 -2.31 -15.84
CA VAL A 2 34.36 -1.77 -14.98
C VAL A 2 34.23 -2.77 -13.84
N GLU A 3 34.72 -2.42 -12.64
CA GLU A 3 34.45 -3.20 -11.45
C GLU A 3 32.96 -3.04 -11.13
N ASN A 4 32.15 -3.97 -11.52
CA ASN A 4 30.74 -4.07 -11.11
C ASN A 4 30.72 -4.58 -9.66
N THR A 5 30.67 -3.65 -8.73
CA THR A 5 30.40 -3.97 -7.33
C THR A 5 28.90 -4.23 -7.16
N SER A 6 28.53 -5.32 -6.47
CA SER A 6 27.11 -5.61 -6.22
C SER A 6 26.51 -4.55 -5.29
N PRO A 7 25.23 -4.15 -5.50
CA PRO A 7 24.54 -3.25 -4.60
C PRO A 7 24.48 -3.81 -3.17
N LEU A 8 24.54 -2.92 -2.19
CA LEU A 8 24.41 -3.25 -0.77
C LEU A 8 22.95 -3.16 -0.36
N ALA A 9 22.37 -4.28 0.10
CA ALA A 9 21.03 -4.32 0.64
C ALA A 9 21.06 -4.33 2.18
N GLY A 10 20.20 -3.52 2.79
CA GLY A 10 20.01 -3.44 4.24
C GLY A 10 18.53 -3.47 4.62
N GLU A 11 18.21 -4.19 5.70
CA GLU A 11 16.87 -4.22 6.29
C GLU A 11 16.96 -3.95 7.79
N PHE A 12 16.01 -3.20 8.30
CA PHE A 12 15.84 -2.88 9.70
C PHE A 12 14.40 -3.15 10.13
N SER A 13 14.23 -3.85 11.25
CA SER A 13 12.92 -4.08 11.86
C SER A 13 13.03 -3.85 13.37
N TRP A 14 12.12 -3.05 13.90
CA TRP A 14 12.09 -2.71 15.31
C TRP A 14 10.66 -2.64 15.83
N SER A 15 10.42 -3.31 16.96
CA SER A 15 9.13 -3.30 17.66
C SER A 15 9.37 -2.89 19.12
N PRO A 16 9.36 -1.57 19.42
CA PRO A 16 9.63 -1.06 20.76
C PRO A 16 8.61 -1.55 21.81
N ASN A 17 7.41 -1.83 21.38
CA ASN A 17 6.33 -2.40 22.18
C ASN A 17 5.32 -3.11 21.27
N PRO A 18 4.34 -3.87 21.82
CA PRO A 18 3.36 -4.60 21.01
C PRO A 18 2.49 -3.74 20.09
N GLN A 19 2.42 -2.43 20.36
CA GLN A 19 1.58 -1.50 19.59
C GLN A 19 2.32 -0.91 18.37
N TRP A 20 3.65 -0.95 18.33
CA TRP A 20 4.43 -0.33 17.27
C TRP A 20 5.33 -1.32 16.55
N GLN A 21 5.30 -1.25 15.23
CA GLN A 21 6.22 -1.95 14.35
C GLN A 21 6.79 -0.95 13.35
N LEU A 22 8.11 -0.87 13.31
CA LEU A 22 8.86 -0.04 12.37
C LEU A 22 9.68 -0.96 11.48
N ARG A 23 9.63 -0.74 10.17
CA ARG A 23 10.44 -1.44 9.18
C ARG A 23 11.05 -0.43 8.24
N ALA A 24 12.30 -0.66 7.88
CA ALA A 24 12.98 0.11 6.84
C ALA A 24 13.85 -0.84 6.01
N SER A 25 13.94 -0.56 4.73
CA SER A 25 14.87 -1.25 3.84
C SER A 25 15.52 -0.26 2.89
N ALA A 26 16.75 -0.54 2.48
CA ALA A 26 17.47 0.26 1.51
C ALA A 26 18.33 -0.62 0.62
N LEU A 27 18.43 -0.24 -0.64
CA LEU A 27 19.35 -0.77 -1.63
C LEU A 27 20.26 0.37 -2.07
N TYR A 28 21.55 0.25 -1.85
CA TYR A 28 22.53 1.28 -2.14
C TYR A 28 23.49 0.80 -3.23
N ASP A 29 23.57 1.53 -4.33
CA ASP A 29 24.58 1.29 -5.37
C ASP A 29 25.89 1.97 -4.98
N THR A 30 26.92 1.14 -4.82
CA THR A 30 28.27 1.61 -4.46
C THR A 30 29.03 2.20 -5.65
N ASN A 31 28.59 1.97 -6.89
CA ASN A 31 29.24 2.48 -8.07
C ASN A 31 28.83 3.93 -8.33
N ASP A 32 27.53 4.21 -8.24
CA ASP A 32 26.95 5.52 -8.51
C ASP A 32 26.76 6.37 -7.24
N ASN A 33 27.00 5.80 -6.06
CA ASN A 33 26.83 6.45 -4.76
C ASN A 33 25.38 6.93 -4.51
N THR A 34 24.39 6.18 -4.99
CA THR A 34 22.97 6.51 -4.91
C THR A 34 22.16 5.40 -4.23
N PHE A 35 20.97 5.73 -3.77
CA PHE A 35 20.01 4.74 -3.33
C PHE A 35 19.11 4.32 -4.50
N ASP A 36 19.23 3.09 -4.96
CA ASP A 36 18.35 2.51 -5.99
C ASP A 36 16.92 2.32 -5.47
N ALA A 37 16.80 1.96 -4.20
CA ALA A 37 15.52 1.83 -3.52
C ALA A 37 15.65 2.10 -2.03
N ALA A 38 14.66 2.74 -1.46
CA ALA A 38 14.51 2.88 -0.01
C ALA A 38 13.04 2.79 0.36
N SER A 39 12.74 2.13 1.47
CA SER A 39 11.39 2.15 2.03
C SER A 39 11.44 2.27 3.54
N ALA A 40 10.46 2.96 4.10
CA ALA A 40 10.23 3.04 5.53
C ALA A 40 8.74 2.86 5.81
N GLN A 41 8.41 2.13 6.85
CA GLN A 41 7.03 1.89 7.26
C GLN A 41 6.90 1.89 8.76
N ALA A 42 5.88 2.57 9.26
CA ALA A 42 5.42 2.52 10.64
C ALA A 42 4.01 1.93 10.70
N THR A 43 3.81 0.96 11.56
CA THR A 43 2.49 0.38 11.83
C THR A 43 2.18 0.53 13.30
N TYR A 44 1.00 1.02 13.61
CA TYR A 44 0.51 1.25 14.96
C TYR A 44 -0.80 0.49 15.20
N PHE A 45 -0.87 -0.23 16.30
CA PHE A 45 -2.03 -0.99 16.75
C PHE A 45 -2.64 -0.30 18.00
N PRO A 46 -3.57 0.65 17.82
CA PRO A 46 -4.12 1.44 18.94
C PRO A 46 -4.93 0.61 19.95
N TRP A 47 -5.71 -0.35 19.45
CA TRP A 47 -6.48 -1.31 20.25
C TRP A 47 -6.67 -2.62 19.48
N SER A 48 -7.23 -3.63 20.14
CA SER A 48 -7.45 -4.94 19.54
C SER A 48 -8.26 -4.84 18.25
N GLY A 49 -7.69 -5.36 17.16
CA GLY A 49 -8.31 -5.36 15.85
C GLY A 49 -8.16 -4.07 15.04
N ALA A 50 -7.65 -2.96 15.60
CA ALA A 50 -7.36 -1.74 14.85
C ALA A 50 -5.91 -1.71 14.38
N VAL A 51 -5.69 -1.15 13.20
CA VAL A 51 -4.35 -0.92 12.62
C VAL A 51 -4.32 0.41 11.88
N LEU A 52 -3.26 1.16 12.08
CA LEU A 52 -2.90 2.36 11.34
C LEU A 52 -1.49 2.17 10.80
N SER A 53 -1.30 2.38 9.52
CA SER A 53 0.01 2.24 8.88
C SER A 53 0.32 3.47 8.04
N ALA A 54 1.57 3.91 8.10
CA ALA A 54 2.11 4.95 7.23
C ALA A 54 3.43 4.46 6.65
N GLY A 55 3.67 4.75 5.38
CA GLY A 55 4.87 4.30 4.68
C GLY A 55 5.34 5.31 3.66
N TYR A 56 6.61 5.18 3.33
CA TYR A 56 7.31 5.93 2.30
C TYR A 56 8.12 4.95 1.45
N THR A 57 8.12 5.16 0.15
CA THR A 57 8.89 4.34 -0.81
C THR A 57 9.55 5.25 -1.82
N LEU A 58 10.85 5.06 -1.98
CA LEU A 58 11.68 5.65 -3.03
C LEU A 58 12.19 4.50 -3.91
N ARG A 59 12.09 4.66 -5.23
CA ARG A 59 12.68 3.73 -6.20
C ARG A 59 13.20 4.49 -7.39
N GLU A 60 14.49 4.37 -7.64
CA GLU A 60 15.13 4.86 -8.87
C GLU A 60 15.05 3.80 -9.98
N PRO A 61 14.77 4.19 -11.22
CA PRO A 61 14.79 3.26 -12.33
C PRO A 61 16.23 2.81 -12.60
N PRO A 62 16.46 1.55 -13.01
CA PRO A 62 17.78 1.09 -13.40
C PRO A 62 18.29 1.88 -14.61
N PRO A 63 19.62 2.05 -14.78
CA PRO A 63 20.22 2.84 -15.85
C PRO A 63 19.78 2.46 -17.28
N SER A 64 19.35 1.21 -17.47
CA SER A 64 18.81 0.72 -18.74
C SER A 64 17.41 1.25 -19.06
N LEU A 65 16.74 1.93 -18.12
CA LEU A 65 15.37 2.45 -18.22
C LEU A 65 15.31 3.91 -17.79
N LEU A 66 16.31 4.71 -18.14
CA LEU A 66 16.43 6.14 -17.80
C LEU A 66 15.25 7.01 -18.25
N GLU A 67 14.38 6.51 -19.13
CA GLU A 67 13.14 7.20 -19.53
C GLU A 67 12.01 7.07 -18.46
N ARG A 68 12.22 6.26 -17.40
CA ARG A 68 11.24 6.13 -16.35
C ARG A 68 11.50 7.14 -15.22
N PRO A 69 10.47 7.84 -14.74
CA PRO A 69 10.63 8.75 -13.62
C PRO A 69 11.01 7.98 -12.34
N VAL A 70 11.72 8.65 -11.46
CA VAL A 70 11.91 8.20 -10.06
C VAL A 70 10.53 8.02 -9.42
N THR A 71 10.28 6.91 -8.74
CA THR A 71 9.03 6.71 -8.03
C THR A 71 9.22 7.10 -6.58
N GLU A 72 8.57 8.16 -6.16
CA GLU A 72 8.56 8.62 -4.78
C GLU A 72 7.11 8.69 -4.27
N GLN A 73 6.76 7.83 -3.34
CA GLN A 73 5.38 7.63 -2.89
C GLN A 73 5.29 7.59 -1.37
N ALA A 74 4.25 8.23 -0.84
CA ALA A 74 3.82 8.08 0.53
C ALA A 74 2.47 7.37 0.58
N ASN A 75 2.28 6.48 1.55
CA ASN A 75 1.03 5.80 1.75
C ASN A 75 0.58 5.88 3.21
N VAL A 76 -0.74 5.94 3.40
CA VAL A 76 -1.37 5.84 4.72
C VAL A 76 -2.55 4.90 4.59
N SER A 77 -2.70 3.98 5.54
CA SER A 77 -3.84 3.09 5.59
C SER A 77 -4.32 2.87 7.02
N ALA A 78 -5.61 2.64 7.17
CA ALA A 78 -6.23 2.40 8.46
C ALA A 78 -7.34 1.34 8.35
N TYR A 79 -7.49 0.57 9.40
CA TYR A 79 -8.65 -0.27 9.64
C TYR A 79 -9.01 -0.17 11.12
N ALA A 80 -10.29 0.00 11.42
CA ALA A 80 -10.77 0.11 12.78
C ALA A 80 -12.13 -0.57 12.96
N PRO A 81 -12.28 -1.55 13.88
CA PRO A 81 -13.57 -2.00 14.34
C PRO A 81 -14.22 -0.87 15.17
N ILE A 82 -15.44 -0.48 14.80
CA ILE A 82 -16.24 0.53 15.49
C ILE A 82 -17.16 -0.13 16.51
N THR A 83 -17.68 -1.30 16.16
CA THR A 83 -18.53 -2.15 17.02
C THR A 83 -18.14 -3.61 16.80
N ASP A 84 -18.81 -4.52 17.52
CA ASP A 84 -18.60 -5.98 17.36
C ASP A 84 -18.90 -6.48 15.93
N HIS A 85 -19.66 -5.73 15.16
CA HIS A 85 -20.08 -6.11 13.81
C HIS A 85 -19.63 -5.15 12.73
N TRP A 86 -19.32 -3.90 13.05
CA TRP A 86 -18.99 -2.88 12.07
C TRP A 86 -17.54 -2.46 12.16
N SER A 87 -16.88 -2.44 11.01
CA SER A 87 -15.53 -1.89 10.85
C SER A 87 -15.47 -0.90 9.69
N VAL A 88 -14.55 0.05 9.79
CA VAL A 88 -14.20 0.96 8.68
C VAL A 88 -12.76 0.72 8.28
N PHE A 89 -12.47 0.98 7.02
CA PHE A 89 -11.10 0.93 6.51
C PHE A 89 -10.92 1.96 5.41
N GLY A 90 -9.69 2.36 5.20
CA GLY A 90 -9.33 3.27 4.14
C GLY A 90 -7.84 3.26 3.89
N ALA A 91 -7.46 3.73 2.69
CA ALA A 91 -6.07 3.91 2.31
C ALA A 91 -5.94 5.06 1.32
N LEU A 92 -4.78 5.68 1.33
CA LEU A 92 -4.36 6.73 0.43
C LEU A 92 -2.93 6.46 0.00
N GLU A 93 -2.70 6.45 -1.30
CA GLU A 93 -1.37 6.44 -1.91
C GLU A 93 -1.15 7.75 -2.65
N TYR A 94 -0.07 8.41 -2.36
CA TYR A 94 0.25 9.74 -2.87
C TYR A 94 1.63 9.75 -3.53
N SER A 95 1.70 10.20 -4.80
CA SER A 95 2.96 10.46 -5.48
C SER A 95 3.49 11.83 -5.08
N LEU A 96 4.70 11.86 -4.50
CA LEU A 96 5.36 13.10 -4.08
C LEU A 96 5.95 13.83 -5.28
N GLU A 97 6.45 13.10 -6.27
CA GLU A 97 6.99 13.67 -7.50
C GLU A 97 5.91 14.41 -8.30
N GLY A 98 4.77 13.76 -8.57
CA GLY A 98 3.65 14.36 -9.31
C GLY A 98 2.71 15.19 -8.45
N SER A 99 2.92 15.26 -7.14
CA SER A 99 2.04 15.94 -6.18
C SER A 99 0.57 15.56 -6.34
N THR A 100 0.29 14.28 -6.60
CA THR A 100 -1.05 13.77 -6.88
C THR A 100 -1.36 12.49 -6.10
N ALA A 101 -2.63 12.30 -5.71
CA ALA A 101 -3.06 11.02 -5.16
C ALA A 101 -3.15 9.99 -6.29
N VAL A 102 -2.47 8.87 -6.13
CA VAL A 102 -2.42 7.76 -7.09
C VAL A 102 -3.67 6.89 -6.94
N GLU A 103 -3.95 6.52 -5.72
CA GLU A 103 -5.12 5.72 -5.35
C GLU A 103 -5.61 6.15 -3.98
N ASP A 104 -6.92 6.23 -3.83
CA ASP A 104 -7.56 6.40 -2.53
C ASP A 104 -8.79 5.51 -2.43
N MET A 105 -8.99 4.94 -1.27
CA MET A 105 -10.16 4.13 -0.98
C MET A 105 -10.70 4.31 0.42
N ILE A 106 -12.00 4.13 0.56
CA ILE A 106 -12.70 4.08 1.85
C ILE A 106 -13.79 3.02 1.79
N GLY A 107 -14.01 2.30 2.87
CA GLY A 107 -15.03 1.26 2.91
C GLY A 107 -15.50 0.91 4.31
N PHE A 108 -16.56 0.11 4.31
CA PHE A 108 -17.19 -0.43 5.50
C PHE A 108 -17.27 -1.95 5.41
N GLU A 109 -17.11 -2.59 6.53
CA GLU A 109 -17.31 -4.03 6.68
C GLU A 109 -18.36 -4.26 7.75
N TYR A 110 -19.37 -5.09 7.42
CA TYR A 110 -20.28 -5.67 8.39
C TYR A 110 -19.95 -7.16 8.50
N ASP A 111 -19.65 -7.60 9.70
CA ASP A 111 -19.30 -8.98 10.01
C ASP A 111 -20.27 -9.60 11.00
N ASN A 112 -20.84 -10.75 10.65
CA ASN A 112 -21.71 -11.53 11.54
C ASN A 112 -21.23 -12.99 11.59
N CYS A 113 -21.83 -13.81 12.43
CA CYS A 113 -21.48 -15.22 12.59
C CYS A 113 -21.38 -16.00 11.27
N CYS A 114 -22.26 -15.71 10.32
CA CYS A 114 -22.50 -16.56 9.16
C CYS A 114 -22.17 -15.89 7.81
N TRP A 115 -22.06 -14.58 7.75
CA TRP A 115 -21.77 -13.82 6.55
C TRP A 115 -21.02 -12.52 6.85
N ARG A 116 -20.36 -12.00 5.81
CA ARG A 116 -19.65 -10.72 5.82
C ARG A 116 -20.00 -9.94 4.57
N LEU A 117 -20.28 -8.66 4.74
CA LEU A 117 -20.50 -7.72 3.64
C LEU A 117 -19.46 -6.62 3.72
N ARG A 118 -18.80 -6.34 2.60
CA ARG A 118 -17.91 -5.20 2.43
C ARG A 118 -18.39 -4.34 1.29
N ILE A 119 -18.40 -3.05 1.51
CA ILE A 119 -18.67 -2.04 0.49
C ILE A 119 -17.51 -1.07 0.52
N LEU A 120 -16.87 -0.86 -0.61
CA LEU A 120 -15.77 0.07 -0.74
C LEU A 120 -15.98 0.98 -1.96
N TYR A 121 -15.60 2.22 -1.79
CA TYR A 121 -15.44 3.20 -2.85
C TYR A 121 -13.96 3.46 -3.04
N MET A 122 -13.49 3.42 -4.28
CA MET A 122 -12.10 3.66 -4.64
C MET A 122 -12.01 4.62 -5.81
N ARG A 123 -10.96 5.42 -5.81
CA ARG A 123 -10.53 6.23 -6.94
C ARG A 123 -9.11 5.86 -7.28
N TYR A 124 -8.82 5.72 -8.53
CA TYR A 124 -7.49 5.36 -9.02
C TYR A 124 -7.22 6.07 -10.34
N ILE A 125 -5.95 6.20 -10.66
CA ILE A 125 -5.51 6.70 -11.95
C ILE A 125 -5.59 5.55 -12.94
N ASP A 126 -6.43 5.71 -13.99
CA ASP A 126 -6.49 4.72 -15.07
C ASP A 126 -5.22 4.86 -15.93
N THR A 127 -4.46 3.79 -15.96
CA THR A 127 -3.33 3.64 -16.87
C THR A 127 -3.75 2.72 -17.99
N GLU A 128 -4.02 3.28 -19.15
CA GLU A 128 -4.23 2.45 -20.33
C GLU A 128 -3.08 1.45 -20.47
N ARG A 129 -3.44 0.19 -20.56
CA ARG A 129 -2.63 -1.04 -20.54
C ARG A 129 -1.13 -0.85 -20.82
N GLY A 130 -0.36 -0.68 -19.75
CA GLY A 130 1.09 -0.78 -19.79
C GLY A 130 1.85 0.54 -19.93
N GLU A 131 1.20 1.67 -19.98
CA GLU A 131 1.84 2.97 -19.84
C GLU A 131 2.08 3.28 -18.37
N ILE A 132 3.29 3.79 -18.09
CA ILE A 132 3.59 4.31 -16.76
C ILE A 132 2.97 5.71 -16.71
N PRO A 133 2.06 5.97 -15.74
CA PRO A 133 1.42 7.27 -15.67
C PRO A 133 2.47 8.34 -15.40
N ASN A 134 2.44 9.40 -16.17
CA ASN A 134 3.16 10.60 -15.84
C ASN A 134 2.36 11.36 -14.76
N PHE A 135 2.70 11.17 -13.49
CA PHE A 135 2.02 11.80 -12.36
C PHE A 135 2.09 13.33 -12.34
N SER A 136 2.92 13.92 -13.18
CA SER A 136 3.03 15.38 -13.35
C SER A 136 2.05 15.94 -14.41
N ASP A 137 1.29 15.08 -15.11
CA ASP A 137 0.29 15.52 -16.07
C ASP A 137 -0.98 16.00 -15.35
N PRO A 138 -1.38 17.28 -15.50
CA PRO A 138 -2.60 17.81 -14.88
C PRO A 138 -3.89 17.20 -15.44
N ASN A 139 -3.85 16.48 -16.56
CA ASN A 139 -4.99 15.84 -17.21
C ASN A 139 -5.09 14.34 -16.91
N LEU A 140 -4.42 13.85 -15.88
CA LEU A 140 -4.53 12.44 -15.48
C LEU A 140 -5.99 12.05 -15.28
N ASN A 141 -6.42 11.05 -16.04
CA ASN A 141 -7.78 10.53 -15.95
C ASN A 141 -7.93 9.72 -14.65
N ARG A 142 -8.82 10.18 -13.78
CA ARG A 142 -9.15 9.48 -12.54
C ARG A 142 -10.47 8.76 -12.72
N GLU A 143 -10.45 7.48 -12.49
CA GLU A 143 -11.63 6.65 -12.45
C GLU A 143 -12.08 6.38 -11.01
N SER A 144 -13.36 6.09 -10.85
CA SER A 144 -13.92 5.68 -9.57
C SER A 144 -14.70 4.39 -9.72
N ALA A 145 -14.63 3.54 -8.70
CA ALA A 145 -15.36 2.29 -8.66
C ALA A 145 -15.98 2.07 -7.27
N ILE A 146 -17.17 1.48 -7.28
CA ILE A 146 -17.79 0.93 -6.08
C ILE A 146 -17.68 -0.60 -6.18
N GLN A 147 -17.09 -1.21 -5.17
CA GLN A 147 -17.00 -2.67 -5.09
C GLN A 147 -17.82 -3.17 -3.90
N VAL A 148 -18.58 -4.23 -4.13
CA VAL A 148 -19.37 -4.91 -3.10
C VAL A 148 -18.93 -6.37 -3.06
N GLN A 149 -18.53 -6.81 -1.87
CA GLN A 149 -18.17 -8.20 -1.61
C GLN A 149 -19.13 -8.78 -0.59
N PHE A 150 -19.70 -9.94 -0.92
CA PHE A 150 -20.48 -10.74 0.01
C PHE A 150 -19.79 -12.09 0.22
N LEU A 151 -19.54 -12.44 1.49
CA LEU A 151 -18.87 -13.67 1.87
C LEU A 151 -19.77 -14.47 2.81
N LEU A 152 -20.06 -15.72 2.46
CA LEU A 152 -20.70 -16.69 3.36
C LEU A 152 -19.62 -17.45 4.13
N LYS A 153 -19.63 -17.35 5.45
CA LYS A 153 -18.70 -18.08 6.31
C LYS A 153 -19.10 -19.56 6.35
N GLY A 154 -18.14 -20.47 6.13
CA GLY A 154 -18.40 -21.92 6.12
C GLY A 154 -18.73 -22.54 4.76
N MET A 155 -18.99 -21.75 3.73
CA MET A 155 -19.02 -22.20 2.34
C MET A 155 -17.83 -21.56 1.64
N GLY A 156 -16.90 -22.35 1.07
CA GLY A 156 -15.65 -21.91 0.50
C GLY A 156 -15.74 -20.56 -0.22
N GLY A 157 -14.83 -19.64 0.08
CA GLY A 157 -14.95 -18.21 -0.18
C GLY A 157 -15.11 -17.85 -1.65
N PHE A 158 -16.22 -17.25 -1.98
CA PHE A 158 -16.40 -16.47 -3.20
C PHE A 158 -15.99 -15.02 -2.91
N GLY A 159 -14.99 -14.49 -3.60
CA GLY A 159 -14.65 -13.07 -3.51
C GLY A 159 -13.26 -12.72 -2.96
N GLY A 160 -12.26 -13.58 -3.14
CA GLY A 160 -10.88 -13.36 -2.66
C GLY A 160 -10.21 -12.07 -3.14
N ARG A 161 -10.77 -11.36 -4.13
CA ARG A 161 -10.14 -10.16 -4.70
C ARG A 161 -10.09 -9.00 -3.69
N VAL A 162 -11.20 -8.71 -2.98
CA VAL A 162 -11.23 -7.63 -1.97
C VAL A 162 -10.43 -8.01 -0.72
N ASP A 163 -10.39 -9.27 -0.36
CA ASP A 163 -9.58 -9.76 0.75
C ASP A 163 -8.08 -9.59 0.47
N ASN A 164 -7.66 -9.91 -0.74
CA ASN A 164 -6.27 -9.71 -1.18
C ASN A 164 -5.94 -8.21 -1.25
N LEU A 165 -6.84 -7.39 -1.80
CA LEU A 165 -6.65 -5.95 -1.86
C LEU A 165 -6.50 -5.34 -0.47
N LEU A 166 -7.32 -5.74 0.51
CA LEU A 166 -7.19 -5.27 1.89
C LEU A 166 -5.87 -5.72 2.53
N LYS A 167 -5.41 -6.93 2.27
CA LYS A 167 -4.11 -7.43 2.75
C LYS A 167 -2.93 -6.66 2.14
N ASP A 168 -3.06 -6.28 0.87
CA ASP A 168 -2.02 -5.55 0.15
C ASP A 168 -1.97 -4.07 0.56
N VAL A 169 -3.13 -3.44 0.73
CA VAL A 169 -3.24 -1.99 0.96
C VAL A 169 -3.22 -1.65 2.45
N VAL A 170 -3.90 -2.42 3.31
CA VAL A 170 -3.89 -2.23 4.76
C VAL A 170 -2.86 -3.17 5.38
N ARG A 171 -1.61 -2.73 5.41
CA ARG A 171 -0.50 -3.51 5.97
C ARG A 171 -0.73 -3.75 7.47
N GLY A 172 -0.60 -5.02 7.91
CA GLY A 172 -0.97 -5.47 9.26
C GLY A 172 -2.39 -6.04 9.36
N PHE A 173 -3.19 -5.99 8.29
CA PHE A 173 -4.52 -6.60 8.28
C PHE A 173 -4.50 -8.13 8.38
N ALA A 174 -3.44 -8.76 7.87
CA ALA A 174 -3.28 -10.23 7.89
C ALA A 174 -2.85 -10.80 9.25
N ASP A 175 -2.35 -9.98 10.16
CA ASP A 175 -1.83 -10.38 11.47
C ASP A 175 -2.92 -10.42 12.58
N ARG A 176 -4.18 -10.63 12.21
CA ARG A 176 -5.35 -10.62 13.11
C ARG A 176 -5.87 -12.00 13.39
#